data_63ef1c553a868bd80c13de7bf2634af4
#
_entry.id   63ef1c553a868bd80c13de7bf2634af4
#
_cell.length_a   1.000
_cell.length_b   1.000
_cell.length_c   1.000
_cell.angle_alpha   90.00
_cell.angle_beta   90.00
_cell.angle_gamma   90.00
#
_symmetry.space_group_name_H-M   'P 1'
#
loop_
_entity.id
_entity.type
_entity.pdbx_description
1 polymer ?
#
loop_
_entity_poly.entity_id
_entity_poly.type
_entity_poly.pdbx_seq_one_letter_code
_entity_poly.pdbx_strand_id
1 'polypeptide(L)'
;MCGFVGVFEIGRNGENLRAQVLRMSGKIRHRGPDWSGIYCGPRAVLSHERLSIVDPQSGGQPLYSPDGRLVLAVNGEIYNHRELRRELAGEYDFRTGSDCEGILPLYRK
;
A
#
# COMPACT_ATOMS: atom_id res chain seq x y z
N MET A 1 0.64 -5.89 -13.83
CA MET A 1 0.46 -4.64 -13.06
C MET A 1 -0.44 -4.90 -11.86
N CYS A 2 -0.10 -4.29 -10.74
CA CYS A 2 -0.90 -4.39 -9.51
C CYS A 2 -2.33 -3.87 -9.67
N GLY A 3 -3.14 -4.06 -8.67
CA GLY A 3 -4.44 -3.46 -8.56
C GLY A 3 -4.79 -3.20 -7.10
N PHE A 4 -5.68 -2.28 -6.85
CA PHE A 4 -6.16 -2.02 -5.49
C PHE A 4 -7.64 -1.65 -5.49
N VAL A 5 -8.26 -1.83 -4.31
CA VAL A 5 -9.63 -1.38 -4.03
C VAL A 5 -9.57 -0.41 -2.86
N GLY A 6 -10.25 0.73 -2.99
CA GLY A 6 -10.36 1.71 -1.91
C GLY A 6 -11.84 2.02 -1.64
N VAL A 7 -12.22 1.99 -0.37
CA VAL A 7 -13.54 2.42 0.08
C VAL A 7 -13.34 3.46 1.16
N PHE A 8 -13.90 4.63 0.98
CA PHE A 8 -13.69 5.80 1.83
C PHE A 8 -15.01 6.31 2.41
N GLU A 9 -14.90 7.20 3.39
CA GLU A 9 -16.04 7.87 4.02
C GLU A 9 -17.07 6.88 4.60
N ILE A 10 -16.55 5.76 5.11
CA ILE A 10 -17.41 4.77 5.75
C ILE A 10 -17.85 5.28 7.11
N GLY A 11 -19.16 5.22 7.39
CA GLY A 11 -19.73 5.66 8.66
C GLY A 11 -19.68 4.61 9.76
N ARG A 12 -18.83 3.59 9.63
CA ARG A 12 -18.72 2.44 10.52
C ARG A 12 -17.31 1.83 10.45
N ASN A 13 -17.03 0.90 11.37
CA ASN A 13 -15.76 0.19 11.37
C ASN A 13 -15.55 -0.57 10.06
N GLY A 14 -14.39 -0.37 9.42
CA GLY A 14 -14.01 -1.02 8.17
C GLY A 14 -13.96 -2.55 8.25
N GLU A 15 -13.78 -3.13 9.45
CA GLU A 15 -13.84 -4.59 9.62
C GLU A 15 -15.18 -5.18 9.17
N ASN A 16 -16.27 -4.42 9.27
CA ASN A 16 -17.59 -4.86 8.81
C ASN A 16 -17.67 -4.96 7.27
N LEU A 17 -16.73 -4.34 6.57
CA LEU A 17 -16.64 -4.36 5.11
C LEU A 17 -15.55 -5.30 4.58
N ARG A 18 -14.77 -5.93 5.46
CA ARG A 18 -13.62 -6.77 5.08
C ARG A 18 -14.00 -7.83 4.04
N ALA A 19 -15.01 -8.64 4.32
CA ALA A 19 -15.42 -9.73 3.43
C ALA A 19 -15.87 -9.19 2.06
N GLN A 20 -16.56 -8.08 2.03
CA GLN A 20 -17.06 -7.45 0.82
C GLN A 20 -15.90 -6.90 -0.03
N VAL A 21 -14.96 -6.21 0.61
CA VAL A 21 -13.78 -5.67 -0.07
C VAL A 21 -12.88 -6.80 -0.58
N LEU A 22 -12.73 -7.90 0.16
CA LEU A 22 -11.98 -9.07 -0.30
C LEU A 22 -12.61 -9.70 -1.55
N ARG A 23 -13.93 -9.73 -1.65
CA ARG A 23 -14.61 -10.19 -2.87
C ARG A 23 -14.34 -9.25 -4.05
N MET A 24 -14.34 -7.95 -3.82
CA MET A 24 -13.99 -6.95 -4.85
C MET A 24 -12.54 -7.11 -5.29
N SER A 25 -11.64 -7.27 -4.34
CA SER A 25 -10.21 -7.47 -4.60
C SER A 25 -9.95 -8.74 -5.42
N GLY A 26 -10.70 -9.81 -5.15
CA GLY A 26 -10.65 -11.04 -5.93
C GLY A 26 -10.94 -10.86 -7.42
N LYS A 27 -11.74 -9.87 -7.78
CA LYS A 27 -12.05 -9.55 -9.17
C LYS A 27 -10.84 -9.00 -9.95
N ILE A 28 -9.88 -8.43 -9.26
CA ILE A 28 -8.68 -7.84 -9.87
C ILE A 28 -7.41 -8.62 -9.55
N ARG A 29 -7.53 -9.80 -8.94
CA ARG A 29 -6.36 -10.62 -8.55
C ARG A 29 -5.48 -11.00 -9.73
N HIS A 30 -6.02 -11.14 -10.92
CA HIS A 30 -5.26 -11.43 -12.14
C HIS A 30 -4.21 -10.35 -12.46
N ARG A 31 -4.38 -9.13 -11.95
CA ARG A 31 -3.44 -8.03 -12.13
C ARG A 31 -2.21 -8.16 -11.24
N GLY A 32 -2.36 -8.77 -10.07
CA GLY A 32 -1.28 -8.91 -9.10
C GLY A 32 -1.42 -10.20 -8.29
N PRO A 33 -1.05 -11.36 -8.87
CA PRO A 33 -1.29 -12.66 -8.24
C PRO A 33 -0.28 -13.04 -7.15
N ASP A 34 0.76 -12.23 -6.94
CA ASP A 34 1.87 -12.62 -6.06
C ASP A 34 1.59 -12.36 -4.58
N TRP A 35 0.76 -11.38 -4.26
CA TRP A 35 0.44 -11.02 -2.89
C TRP A 35 -0.89 -10.30 -2.80
N SER A 36 -1.63 -10.58 -1.74
CA SER A 36 -2.85 -9.86 -1.39
C SER A 36 -2.71 -9.26 0.01
N GLY A 37 -3.07 -8.00 0.16
CA GLY A 37 -3.06 -7.32 1.45
C GLY A 37 -4.32 -6.49 1.63
N ILE A 38 -4.72 -6.28 2.90
CA ILE A 38 -5.88 -5.47 3.23
C ILE A 38 -5.64 -4.67 4.52
N TYR A 39 -6.10 -3.44 4.51
CA TYR A 39 -6.21 -2.57 5.68
C TYR A 39 -7.68 -2.25 5.91
N CYS A 40 -8.16 -2.45 7.14
CA CYS A 40 -9.51 -2.09 7.56
C CYS A 40 -9.43 -1.11 8.72
N GLY A 41 -9.75 0.15 8.45
CA GLY A 41 -9.72 1.22 9.44
C GLY A 41 -11.11 1.77 9.74
N PRO A 42 -11.18 2.77 10.63
CA PRO A 42 -12.46 3.37 11.02
C PRO A 42 -13.09 4.25 9.93
N ARG A 43 -12.30 4.67 8.96
CA ARG A 43 -12.73 5.64 7.94
C ARG A 43 -12.51 5.17 6.51
N ALA A 44 -11.75 4.09 6.33
CA ALA A 44 -11.41 3.58 5.00
C ALA A 44 -11.03 2.10 5.07
N VAL A 45 -11.22 1.41 3.95
CA VAL A 45 -10.68 0.08 3.70
C VAL A 45 -9.88 0.14 2.41
N LEU A 46 -8.65 -0.38 2.44
CA LEU A 46 -7.78 -0.50 1.28
C LEU A 46 -7.37 -1.95 1.10
N SER A 47 -7.48 -2.49 -0.09
CA SER A 47 -6.87 -3.77 -0.43
C SER A 47 -5.95 -3.62 -1.63
N HIS A 48 -4.96 -4.51 -1.73
CA HIS A 48 -3.96 -4.47 -2.78
C HIS A 48 -3.66 -5.87 -3.29
N GLU A 49 -3.67 -6.03 -4.60
CA GLU A 49 -3.25 -7.24 -5.30
C GLU A 49 -1.92 -6.93 -5.99
N ARG A 50 -0.85 -7.56 -5.53
CA ARG A 50 0.52 -7.21 -5.89
C ARG A 50 1.09 -8.09 -7.00
N LEU A 51 1.68 -7.45 -8.01
CA LEU A 51 2.66 -8.06 -8.91
C LEU A 51 4.05 -7.61 -8.44
N SER A 52 4.86 -8.56 -7.97
CA SER A 52 6.15 -8.27 -7.33
C SER A 52 7.24 -8.03 -8.37
N ILE A 53 7.56 -6.77 -8.64
CA ILE A 53 8.62 -6.37 -9.56
C ILE A 53 9.84 -5.91 -8.77
N VAL A 54 9.63 -5.04 -7.77
CA VAL A 54 10.68 -4.53 -6.88
C VAL A 54 10.42 -5.11 -5.49
N ASP A 55 11.47 -5.65 -4.88
CA ASP A 55 11.46 -6.24 -3.55
C ASP A 55 10.34 -7.29 -3.36
N PRO A 56 10.44 -8.45 -4.04
CA PRO A 56 9.39 -9.46 -3.98
C PRO A 56 9.20 -10.09 -2.60
N GLN A 57 10.19 -10.00 -1.70
CA GLN A 57 10.14 -10.60 -0.37
C GLN A 57 9.58 -9.68 0.71
N SER A 58 9.71 -8.36 0.53
CA SER A 58 9.10 -7.38 1.42
C SER A 58 8.21 -6.43 0.61
N GLY A 59 7.92 -5.25 1.00
CA GLY A 59 7.17 -4.30 0.17
C GLY A 59 5.72 -4.69 -0.15
N GLY A 60 5.15 -5.67 0.55
CA GLY A 60 3.73 -6.02 0.44
C GLY A 60 2.86 -4.86 0.85
N GLN A 61 1.83 -4.54 0.03
CA GLN A 61 0.95 -3.41 0.29
C GLN A 61 -0.38 -3.86 0.88
N PRO A 62 -1.12 -2.98 1.61
CA PRO A 62 -0.79 -1.58 1.85
C PRO A 62 0.48 -1.39 2.68
N LEU A 63 1.20 -0.29 2.40
CA LEU A 63 2.36 0.13 3.20
C LEU A 63 1.93 1.09 4.30
N TYR A 64 2.66 1.10 5.41
CA TYR A 64 2.34 1.92 6.57
C TYR A 64 3.51 2.83 6.92
N SER A 65 3.21 4.06 7.32
CA SER A 65 4.22 4.91 7.95
C SER A 65 4.62 4.33 9.31
N PRO A 66 5.83 4.66 9.85
CA PRO A 66 6.29 4.13 11.12
C PRO A 66 5.34 4.37 12.30
N ASP A 67 4.60 5.48 12.29
CA ASP A 67 3.61 5.81 13.33
C ASP A 67 2.21 5.25 13.03
N GLY A 68 2.03 4.55 11.91
CA GLY A 68 0.75 3.96 11.51
C GLY A 68 -0.32 4.96 11.06
N ARG A 69 0.01 6.25 10.92
CA ARG A 69 -0.97 7.29 10.59
C ARG A 69 -1.26 7.40 9.09
N LEU A 70 -0.33 6.94 8.26
CA LEU A 70 -0.49 6.90 6.81
C LEU A 70 -0.52 5.44 6.34
N VAL A 71 -1.45 5.15 5.45
CA VAL A 71 -1.59 3.85 4.81
C VAL A 71 -1.61 4.08 3.30
N LEU A 72 -0.78 3.35 2.58
CA LEU A 72 -0.57 3.55 1.16
C LEU A 72 -0.86 2.28 0.37
N ALA A 73 -1.74 2.39 -0.60
CA ALA A 73 -1.91 1.41 -1.67
C ALA A 73 -1.68 2.11 -3.00
N VAL A 74 -0.84 1.56 -3.84
CA VAL A 74 -0.44 2.19 -5.10
C VAL A 74 -0.29 1.15 -6.20
N ASN A 75 -0.69 1.52 -7.40
CA ASN A 75 -0.41 0.78 -8.62
C ASN A 75 0.50 1.64 -9.49
N GLY A 76 1.80 1.37 -9.46
CA GLY A 76 2.79 2.14 -10.21
C GLY A 76 4.21 1.79 -9.80
N GLU A 77 5.16 2.46 -10.44
CA GLU A 77 6.58 2.32 -10.18
C GLU A 77 7.23 3.69 -10.03
N ILE A 78 8.16 3.79 -9.08
CA ILE A 78 8.94 5.01 -8.85
C ILE A 78 10.37 4.72 -9.32
N TYR A 79 10.72 5.17 -10.50
CA TYR A 79 12.00 4.80 -11.13
C TYR A 79 13.21 5.39 -10.42
N ASN A 80 13.10 6.58 -9.85
CA ASN A 80 14.17 7.24 -9.09
C ASN A 80 14.10 6.96 -7.58
N HIS A 81 13.51 5.85 -7.18
CA HIS A 81 13.28 5.54 -5.76
C HIS A 81 14.58 5.46 -4.93
N ARG A 82 15.68 5.03 -5.54
CA ARG A 82 16.97 4.95 -4.83
C ARG A 82 17.51 6.33 -4.48
N GLU A 83 17.36 7.28 -5.38
CA GLU A 83 17.74 8.67 -5.16
C GLU A 83 16.89 9.30 -4.06
N LEU A 84 15.56 9.12 -4.14
CA LEU A 84 14.64 9.58 -3.11
C LEU A 84 14.95 9.00 -1.73
N ARG A 85 15.29 7.71 -1.66
CA ARG A 85 15.70 7.06 -0.40
C ARG A 85 16.93 7.73 0.21
N ARG A 86 17.92 8.04 -0.61
CA ARG A 86 19.13 8.73 -0.12
C ARG A 86 18.83 10.12 0.41
N GLU A 87 17.98 10.86 -0.29
CA GLU A 87 17.58 12.21 0.14
C GLU A 87 16.78 12.21 1.44
N LEU A 88 15.95 11.19 1.63
CA LEU A 88 15.03 11.09 2.76
C LEU A 88 15.57 10.28 3.94
N ALA A 89 16.74 9.65 3.81
CA ALA A 89 17.28 8.74 4.81
C ALA A 89 17.47 9.34 6.20
N GLY A 90 17.72 10.65 6.30
CA GLY A 90 17.86 11.35 7.58
C GLY A 90 16.53 11.73 8.24
N GLU A 91 15.44 11.67 7.49
CA GLU A 91 14.12 12.12 7.94
C GLU A 91 13.12 10.98 8.12
N TYR A 92 13.37 9.84 7.48
CA TYR A 92 12.43 8.72 7.44
C TYR A 92 13.16 7.40 7.54
N ASP A 93 12.63 6.51 8.37
CA ASP A 93 13.15 5.15 8.57
C ASP A 93 12.45 4.19 7.60
N PHE A 94 13.12 3.89 6.48
CA PHE A 94 12.60 2.95 5.48
C PHE A 94 12.60 1.53 6.03
N ARG A 95 11.45 0.86 5.94
CA ARG A 95 11.24 -0.50 6.48
C ARG A 95 11.23 -1.59 5.41
N THR A 96 11.02 -1.22 4.15
CA THR A 96 10.95 -2.15 3.03
C THR A 96 11.89 -1.74 1.92
N GLY A 97 12.08 -2.63 0.94
CA GLY A 97 12.77 -2.29 -0.29
C GLY A 97 11.86 -1.75 -1.39
N SER A 98 10.57 -1.56 -1.11
CA SER A 98 9.61 -1.08 -2.10
C SER A 98 9.98 0.28 -2.66
N ASP A 99 9.89 0.42 -3.97
CA ASP A 99 10.09 1.70 -4.67
C ASP A 99 9.04 2.74 -4.25
N CYS A 100 7.86 2.30 -3.84
CA CYS A 100 6.74 3.17 -3.50
C CYS A 100 6.76 3.70 -2.06
N GLU A 101 7.58 3.15 -1.17
CA GLU A 101 7.60 3.57 0.24
C GLU A 101 7.95 5.03 0.41
N GLY A 102 8.78 5.59 -0.47
CA GLY A 102 9.14 7.01 -0.45
C GLY A 102 7.96 7.97 -0.58
N ILE A 103 6.82 7.51 -1.07
CA ILE A 103 5.60 8.31 -1.14
C ILE A 103 5.14 8.74 0.26
N LEU A 104 5.29 7.86 1.26
CA LEU A 104 4.86 8.14 2.64
C LEU A 104 5.54 9.39 3.24
N PRO A 105 6.90 9.47 3.25
CA PRO A 105 7.54 10.67 3.76
C PRO A 105 7.32 11.91 2.88
N LEU A 106 7.24 11.75 1.56
CA LEU A 106 6.97 12.87 0.66
C LEU A 106 5.58 13.46 0.87
N TYR A 107 4.60 12.64 1.17
CA TYR A 107 3.24 13.11 1.45
C TYR A 107 3.17 14.00 2.69
N ARG A 108 4.08 13.80 3.66
CA ARG A 108 4.13 14.60 4.88
C ARG A 108 4.81 15.95 4.72
N LYS A 109 5.61 16.12 3.69
CA LYS A 109 6.28 17.38 3.40
C LYS A 109 5.33 18.43 2.83
#